data_d26fa2bf9406731f1557039b9a1277d5
#
_entry.id   d26fa2bf9406731f1557039b9a1277d5
#
_cell.length_a   1.000
_cell.length_b   1.000
_cell.length_c   1.000
_cell.angle_alpha   90.00
_cell.angle_beta   90.00
_cell.angle_gamma   90.00
#
_symmetry.space_group_name_H-M   'P 1'
#
loop_
_entity.id
_entity.type
_entity.pdbx_description
1 polymer ?
#
loop_
_entity_poly.entity_id
_entity_poly.type
_entity_poly.pdbx_seq_one_letter_code
_entity_poly.pdbx_strand_id
1 'polypeptide(L)'
;MTKNPSTAPGKHPAASPNRNSGRIPLWQALVLPIAAILIFFLMLEGSLALFGVKPALKTEDPFVGFASNVPLFIPIPGPGGTKLMMTAQNKLNNFNPQSFPVEKSAGTYRIFCLGGSTTYGRPYNDTTSFASWLREMLPLADRTKNWEVINAGGISYASYRVAYLMEELVNYQPDLFIIYTGHNEFLEERTYRQIRDIPPVIRSTVSLLARTRTWSAMTAAMQSLGIYPEAEKEDRENLALEVVTILDKSAGLNRYTRDDPLRDKILQHYRVSLERMVGLARSVDAQIIFVTPASNLKNCTPFKSEHTC
;
A
#
# COMPACT_ATOMS: atom_id res chain seq x y z
N MET A 1 3.73 -36.92 105.60
CA MET A 1 3.71 -37.70 104.36
C MET A 1 2.58 -37.16 103.50
N THR A 2 2.81 -36.33 102.59
CA THR A 2 1.92 -36.07 101.45
C THR A 2 2.64 -35.17 100.47
N LYS A 3 2.80 -35.67 99.25
CA LYS A 3 3.52 -35.07 98.15
C LYS A 3 2.69 -33.97 97.52
N ASN A 4 3.39 -32.86 97.21
CA ASN A 4 2.89 -31.78 96.43
C ASN A 4 3.00 -32.10 94.92
N PRO A 5 2.04 -31.81 94.09
CA PRO A 5 2.21 -31.91 92.61
C PRO A 5 2.68 -30.59 92.00
N SER A 6 3.62 -30.75 91.13
CA SER A 6 4.28 -29.76 90.28
C SER A 6 3.30 -29.02 89.30
N THR A 7 3.38 -27.72 89.27
CA THR A 7 2.75 -26.84 88.23
C THR A 7 3.61 -26.80 87.01
N ALA A 8 3.08 -27.23 85.89
CA ALA A 8 3.69 -27.07 84.54
C ALA A 8 3.47 -25.66 83.97
N PRO A 9 4.45 -25.04 83.25
CA PRO A 9 4.30 -23.73 82.71
C PRO A 9 3.46 -23.74 81.40
N GLY A 10 2.51 -22.80 81.34
CA GLY A 10 1.60 -22.63 80.21
C GLY A 10 2.35 -22.26 78.88
N LYS A 11 2.00 -22.98 77.83
CA LYS A 11 2.41 -22.65 76.46
C LYS A 11 1.61 -21.47 75.99
N HIS A 12 2.32 -20.35 75.69
CA HIS A 12 1.76 -19.26 74.90
C HIS A 12 1.50 -19.71 73.45
N PRO A 13 0.32 -19.43 72.86
CA PRO A 13 0.10 -19.71 71.45
C PRO A 13 0.92 -18.75 70.63
N ALA A 14 1.79 -19.27 69.72
CA ALA A 14 2.53 -18.50 68.73
C ALA A 14 1.55 -17.80 67.79
N ALA A 15 1.65 -16.50 67.71
CA ALA A 15 0.91 -15.69 66.70
C ALA A 15 1.32 -16.12 65.28
N SER A 16 0.40 -16.69 64.54
CA SER A 16 0.58 -16.97 63.12
C SER A 16 0.80 -15.65 62.33
N PRO A 17 1.81 -15.55 61.47
CA PRO A 17 1.98 -14.38 60.61
C PRO A 17 0.81 -14.32 59.62
N ASN A 18 -0.01 -13.30 59.74
CA ASN A 18 -1.09 -12.99 58.84
C ASN A 18 -0.49 -12.64 57.45
N ARG A 19 -0.27 -13.64 56.59
CA ARG A 19 0.06 -13.45 55.18
C ARG A 19 -1.20 -13.02 54.46
N ASN A 20 -1.57 -11.76 54.60
CA ASN A 20 -2.41 -11.09 53.61
C ASN A 20 -1.60 -10.95 52.31
N SER A 21 -1.51 -12.03 51.56
CA SER A 21 -1.12 -11.98 50.15
C SER A 21 -2.26 -11.29 49.40
N GLY A 22 -2.17 -9.96 49.29
CA GLY A 22 -3.10 -9.21 48.49
C GLY A 22 -3.09 -9.76 47.06
N ARG A 23 -4.07 -10.59 46.75
CA ARG A 23 -4.29 -11.08 45.39
C ARG A 23 -4.62 -9.87 44.55
N ILE A 24 -3.68 -9.47 43.67
CA ILE A 24 -3.90 -8.44 42.65
C ILE A 24 -5.13 -8.91 41.85
N PRO A 25 -6.19 -8.09 41.76
CA PRO A 25 -7.35 -8.47 40.96
C PRO A 25 -6.94 -8.77 39.52
N LEU A 26 -7.53 -9.78 38.91
CA LEU A 26 -7.13 -10.31 37.60
C LEU A 26 -7.09 -9.23 36.53
N TRP A 27 -7.98 -8.25 36.58
CA TRP A 27 -7.99 -7.12 35.66
C TRP A 27 -6.74 -6.22 35.81
N GLN A 28 -6.25 -6.00 37.06
CA GLN A 28 -5.02 -5.22 37.28
C GLN A 28 -3.78 -5.99 36.80
N ALA A 29 -3.77 -7.32 36.99
CA ALA A 29 -2.70 -8.18 36.52
C ALA A 29 -2.59 -8.21 34.98
N LEU A 30 -3.69 -7.94 34.26
CA LEU A 30 -3.71 -7.85 32.79
C LEU A 30 -3.51 -6.42 32.27
N VAL A 31 -4.18 -5.44 32.88
CA VAL A 31 -4.16 -4.05 32.41
C VAL A 31 -2.81 -3.35 32.66
N LEU A 32 -2.19 -3.59 33.81
CA LEU A 32 -0.92 -2.93 34.15
C LEU A 32 0.23 -3.31 33.20
N PRO A 33 0.48 -4.58 32.83
CA PRO A 33 1.50 -4.92 31.85
C PRO A 33 1.20 -4.35 30.47
N ILE A 34 -0.06 -4.39 30.02
CA ILE A 34 -0.47 -3.83 28.73
C ILE A 34 -0.21 -2.32 28.73
N ALA A 35 -0.63 -1.61 29.78
CA ALA A 35 -0.38 -0.17 29.89
C ALA A 35 1.12 0.16 29.91
N ALA A 36 1.92 -0.62 30.65
CA ALA A 36 3.37 -0.44 30.68
C ALA A 36 4.02 -0.65 29.29
N ILE A 37 3.59 -1.68 28.54
CA ILE A 37 4.05 -1.93 27.17
C ILE A 37 3.66 -0.78 26.25
N LEU A 38 2.42 -0.29 26.33
CA LEU A 38 1.97 0.85 25.52
C LEU A 38 2.74 2.13 25.83
N ILE A 39 2.97 2.43 27.12
CA ILE A 39 3.76 3.59 27.53
C ILE A 39 5.21 3.46 27.03
N PHE A 40 5.81 2.27 27.14
CA PHE A 40 7.16 2.01 26.64
C PHE A 40 7.24 2.29 25.14
N PHE A 41 6.31 1.77 24.31
CA PHE A 41 6.31 2.03 22.87
C PHE A 41 6.03 3.48 22.54
N LEU A 42 5.16 4.18 23.26
CA LEU A 42 4.93 5.62 23.07
C LEU A 42 6.19 6.45 23.39
N MET A 43 6.90 6.11 24.46
CA MET A 43 8.16 6.79 24.81
C MET A 43 9.26 6.50 23.79
N LEU A 44 9.35 5.26 23.31
CA LEU A 44 10.29 4.86 22.26
C LEU A 44 10.00 5.61 20.95
N GLU A 45 8.74 5.65 20.52
CA GLU A 45 8.29 6.36 19.32
C GLU A 45 8.59 7.86 19.41
N GLY A 46 8.35 8.47 20.58
CA GLY A 46 8.67 9.88 20.86
C GLY A 46 10.18 10.15 20.82
N SER A 47 10.99 9.27 21.41
CA SER A 47 12.45 9.37 21.38
C SER A 47 12.98 9.27 19.95
N LEU A 48 12.53 8.28 19.17
CA LEU A 48 12.91 8.12 17.77
C LEU A 48 12.48 9.32 16.91
N ALA A 49 11.37 9.99 17.26
CA ALA A 49 10.94 11.24 16.62
C ALA A 49 11.94 12.37 16.86
N LEU A 50 12.45 12.53 18.10
CA LEU A 50 13.45 13.53 18.46
C LEU A 50 14.78 13.29 17.73
N PHE A 51 15.15 12.03 17.50
CA PHE A 51 16.35 11.67 16.71
C PHE A 51 16.11 11.76 15.19
N GLY A 52 14.95 12.22 14.72
CA GLY A 52 14.68 12.42 13.30
C GLY A 52 14.42 11.15 12.50
N VAL A 53 14.22 9.98 13.15
CA VAL A 53 13.87 8.74 12.46
C VAL A 53 12.52 8.90 11.76
N LYS A 54 12.47 8.64 10.45
CA LYS A 54 11.23 8.70 9.67
C LYS A 54 10.57 7.33 9.63
N PRO A 55 9.23 7.23 9.70
CA PRO A 55 8.52 5.98 9.45
C PRO A 55 8.82 5.42 8.06
N ALA A 56 9.05 4.11 7.94
CA ALA A 56 9.37 3.45 6.67
C ALA A 56 8.31 3.71 5.60
N LEU A 57 7.04 3.70 5.98
CA LEU A 57 5.93 3.94 5.07
C LEU A 57 5.91 5.36 4.46
N LYS A 58 6.63 6.34 5.01
CA LYS A 58 6.74 7.67 4.41
C LYS A 58 7.65 7.70 3.19
N THR A 59 8.54 6.74 3.06
CA THR A 59 9.53 6.67 1.98
C THR A 59 9.25 5.54 0.99
N GLU A 60 8.64 4.44 1.44
CA GLU A 60 8.41 3.25 0.63
C GLU A 60 7.05 2.61 0.92
N ASP A 61 6.44 2.00 -0.11
CA ASP A 61 5.29 1.11 0.05
C ASP A 61 5.78 -0.33 0.11
N PRO A 62 5.78 -0.99 1.28
CA PRO A 62 6.35 -2.32 1.45
C PRO A 62 5.64 -3.41 0.64
N PHE A 63 4.43 -3.12 0.16
CA PHE A 63 3.62 -4.06 -0.62
C PHE A 63 3.37 -3.59 -2.05
N VAL A 64 4.06 -2.56 -2.52
CA VAL A 64 4.03 -2.10 -3.92
C VAL A 64 2.61 -1.97 -4.49
N GLY A 65 1.68 -1.45 -3.67
CA GLY A 65 0.27 -1.26 -4.06
C GLY A 65 -0.65 -2.45 -3.85
N PHE A 66 -0.19 -3.54 -3.21
CA PHE A 66 -1.05 -4.67 -2.84
C PHE A 66 -1.76 -4.49 -1.47
N ALA A 67 -1.49 -3.40 -0.75
CA ALA A 67 -2.15 -3.07 0.51
C ALA A 67 -3.07 -1.85 0.32
N SER A 68 -4.37 -2.06 0.49
CA SER A 68 -5.39 -1.02 0.31
C SER A 68 -5.34 0.12 1.35
N ASN A 69 -4.65 -0.10 2.47
CA ASN A 69 -4.51 0.89 3.54
C ASN A 69 -3.32 1.85 3.36
N VAL A 70 -2.62 1.80 2.22
CA VAL A 70 -1.53 2.71 1.84
C VAL A 70 -2.01 3.59 0.69
N PRO A 71 -2.57 4.79 0.96
CA PRO A 71 -3.23 5.61 -0.06
C PRO A 71 -2.24 6.13 -1.09
N LEU A 72 -2.72 6.34 -2.32
CA LEU A 72 -2.01 7.05 -3.37
C LEU A 72 -1.98 8.55 -3.09
N PHE A 73 -3.09 9.11 -2.61
CA PHE A 73 -3.22 10.54 -2.35
C PHE A 73 -3.37 10.82 -0.87
N ILE A 74 -2.70 11.88 -0.40
CA ILE A 74 -2.79 12.36 0.98
C ILE A 74 -3.27 13.80 1.01
N PRO A 75 -4.09 14.19 1.99
CA PRO A 75 -4.55 15.56 2.11
C PRO A 75 -3.41 16.49 2.56
N ILE A 76 -3.31 17.64 1.92
CA ILE A 76 -2.40 18.73 2.28
C ILE A 76 -3.15 20.06 2.34
N PRO A 77 -2.65 21.05 3.11
CA PRO A 77 -3.15 22.41 3.02
C PRO A 77 -2.91 23.00 1.63
N GLY A 78 -3.95 23.63 1.08
CA GLY A 78 -3.88 24.36 -0.18
C GLY A 78 -3.95 25.89 0.03
N PRO A 79 -3.85 26.68 -1.04
CA PRO A 79 -4.00 28.12 -1.00
C PRO A 79 -5.37 28.56 -0.45
N GLY A 80 -5.41 29.67 0.28
CA GLY A 80 -6.67 30.24 0.75
C GLY A 80 -7.46 29.38 1.75
N GLY A 81 -6.81 28.43 2.43
CA GLY A 81 -7.48 27.54 3.40
C GLY A 81 -8.19 26.34 2.74
N THR A 82 -8.04 26.14 1.43
CA THR A 82 -8.52 24.95 0.73
C THR A 82 -7.73 23.71 1.14
N LYS A 83 -8.27 22.52 0.86
CA LYS A 83 -7.55 21.26 1.03
C LYS A 83 -7.33 20.62 -0.34
N LEU A 84 -6.12 20.16 -0.57
CA LEU A 84 -5.75 19.44 -1.78
C LEU A 84 -5.41 17.98 -1.42
N MET A 85 -5.71 17.08 -2.33
CA MET A 85 -5.11 15.75 -2.36
C MET A 85 -3.81 15.83 -3.18
N MET A 86 -2.72 15.27 -2.67
CA MET A 86 -1.42 15.23 -3.35
C MET A 86 -0.89 13.80 -3.37
N THR A 87 -0.20 13.42 -4.44
CA THR A 87 0.49 12.12 -4.52
C THR A 87 1.40 11.93 -3.31
N ALA A 88 1.22 10.84 -2.59
CA ALA A 88 2.02 10.51 -1.41
C ALA A 88 3.49 10.28 -1.77
N GLN A 89 4.41 10.73 -0.91
CA GLN A 89 5.85 10.66 -1.16
C GLN A 89 6.33 9.23 -1.44
N ASN A 90 5.79 8.25 -0.72
CA ASN A 90 6.11 6.82 -0.90
C ASN A 90 5.52 6.19 -2.18
N LYS A 91 4.76 6.94 -2.96
CA LYS A 91 4.17 6.51 -4.24
C LYS A 91 4.88 7.11 -5.46
N LEU A 92 5.73 8.12 -5.27
CA LEU A 92 6.38 8.84 -6.36
C LEU A 92 7.33 7.98 -7.20
N ASN A 93 7.77 6.82 -6.70
CA ASN A 93 8.55 5.86 -7.50
C ASN A 93 7.72 5.22 -8.64
N ASN A 94 6.40 5.13 -8.47
CA ASN A 94 5.51 4.43 -9.40
C ASN A 94 4.43 5.31 -9.99
N PHE A 95 4.20 6.52 -9.45
CA PHE A 95 3.12 7.42 -9.87
C PHE A 95 3.64 8.82 -10.11
N ASN A 96 2.95 9.55 -11.01
CA ASN A 96 3.24 10.95 -11.28
C ASN A 96 2.93 11.85 -10.07
N PRO A 97 3.78 12.87 -9.78
CA PRO A 97 3.45 13.90 -8.81
C PRO A 97 2.33 14.78 -9.34
N GLN A 98 1.24 14.86 -8.59
CA GLN A 98 0.09 15.71 -8.94
C GLN A 98 -0.76 16.06 -7.72
N SER A 99 -1.62 17.05 -7.87
CA SER A 99 -2.57 17.44 -6.84
C SER A 99 -3.89 17.89 -7.45
N PHE A 100 -4.97 17.74 -6.68
CA PHE A 100 -6.30 18.18 -7.06
C PHE A 100 -7.10 18.55 -5.79
N PRO A 101 -8.16 19.39 -5.89
CA PRO A 101 -8.98 19.75 -4.73
C PRO A 101 -9.66 18.52 -4.10
N VAL A 102 -9.68 18.46 -2.75
CA VAL A 102 -10.42 17.40 -2.03
C VAL A 102 -11.89 17.44 -2.43
N GLU A 103 -12.49 18.63 -2.34
CA GLU A 103 -13.87 18.86 -2.73
C GLU A 103 -13.95 19.30 -4.18
N LYS A 104 -14.82 18.68 -4.93
CA LYS A 104 -15.07 19.01 -6.33
C LYS A 104 -15.90 20.30 -6.42
N SER A 105 -15.41 21.29 -7.14
CA SER A 105 -16.14 22.54 -7.39
C SER A 105 -17.37 22.32 -8.27
N ALA A 106 -18.37 23.18 -8.16
CA ALA A 106 -19.53 23.13 -9.03
C ALA A 106 -19.11 23.22 -10.52
N GLY A 107 -19.74 22.40 -11.35
CA GLY A 107 -19.42 22.32 -12.79
C GLY A 107 -18.13 21.59 -13.13
N THR A 108 -17.41 21.03 -12.15
CA THR A 108 -16.24 20.18 -12.40
C THR A 108 -16.64 18.78 -12.81
N TYR A 109 -16.00 18.27 -13.86
CA TYR A 109 -16.08 16.88 -14.29
C TYR A 109 -14.73 16.20 -14.05
N ARG A 110 -14.69 15.28 -13.07
CA ARG A 110 -13.46 14.65 -12.57
C ARG A 110 -13.25 13.29 -13.19
N ILE A 111 -12.13 13.13 -13.89
CA ILE A 111 -11.74 11.91 -14.62
C ILE A 111 -10.49 11.33 -13.97
N PHE A 112 -10.54 10.06 -13.60
CA PHE A 112 -9.37 9.30 -13.21
C PHE A 112 -8.95 8.36 -14.34
N CYS A 113 -7.71 8.49 -14.82
CA CYS A 113 -7.09 7.60 -15.79
C CYS A 113 -6.23 6.58 -15.03
N LEU A 114 -6.61 5.28 -15.12
CA LEU A 114 -5.94 4.20 -14.40
C LEU A 114 -5.35 3.17 -15.37
N GLY A 115 -4.26 2.55 -14.94
CA GLY A 115 -3.59 1.52 -15.71
C GLY A 115 -2.14 1.34 -15.28
N GLY A 116 -1.35 0.75 -16.16
CA GLY A 116 0.07 0.52 -15.98
C GLY A 116 0.96 1.68 -16.45
N SER A 117 2.20 1.35 -16.84
CA SER A 117 3.20 2.31 -17.33
C SER A 117 2.76 3.09 -18.57
N THR A 118 1.90 2.52 -19.40
CA THR A 118 1.33 3.21 -20.57
C THR A 118 0.43 4.38 -20.16
N THR A 119 -0.38 4.19 -19.11
CA THR A 119 -1.21 5.26 -18.53
C THR A 119 -0.35 6.31 -17.83
N TYR A 120 0.68 5.87 -17.11
CA TYR A 120 1.68 6.75 -16.49
C TYR A 120 2.31 7.72 -17.52
N GLY A 121 2.59 7.23 -18.74
CA GLY A 121 3.25 7.98 -19.82
C GLY A 121 4.66 7.48 -20.18
N ARG A 122 5.09 6.32 -19.61
CA ARG A 122 6.42 5.75 -19.91
C ARG A 122 6.53 5.34 -21.40
N PRO A 123 7.70 5.46 -22.05
CA PRO A 123 9.04 5.76 -21.50
C PRO A 123 9.32 7.23 -21.22
N TYR A 124 8.37 8.12 -21.52
CA TYR A 124 8.48 9.54 -21.25
C TYR A 124 7.92 9.90 -19.86
N ASN A 125 7.21 11.02 -19.75
CA ASN A 125 6.59 11.49 -18.50
C ASN A 125 5.10 11.79 -18.70
N ASP A 126 4.43 12.29 -17.66
CA ASP A 126 3.00 12.60 -17.70
C ASP A 126 2.62 13.56 -18.85
N THR A 127 3.47 14.49 -19.24
CA THR A 127 3.16 15.50 -20.29
C THR A 127 2.88 14.88 -21.67
N THR A 128 3.35 13.66 -21.92
CA THR A 128 3.10 12.92 -23.17
C THR A 128 2.07 11.80 -23.01
N SER A 129 1.52 11.62 -21.79
CA SER A 129 0.48 10.62 -21.54
C SER A 129 -0.84 10.99 -22.20
N PHE A 130 -1.69 10.01 -22.47
CA PHE A 130 -3.03 10.29 -22.97
C PHE A 130 -3.88 11.12 -21.97
N ALA A 131 -3.62 10.96 -20.66
CA ALA A 131 -4.26 11.76 -19.63
C ALA A 131 -3.89 13.24 -19.76
N SER A 132 -2.64 13.56 -20.08
CA SER A 132 -2.23 14.93 -20.35
C SER A 132 -2.88 15.49 -21.62
N TRP A 133 -2.95 14.71 -22.69
CA TRP A 133 -3.68 15.11 -23.89
C TRP A 133 -5.15 15.40 -23.60
N LEU A 134 -5.81 14.60 -22.74
CA LEU A 134 -7.19 14.88 -22.34
C LEU A 134 -7.31 16.19 -21.55
N ARG A 135 -6.33 16.53 -20.68
CA ARG A 135 -6.31 17.81 -19.95
C ARG A 135 -6.31 19.00 -20.89
N GLU A 136 -5.56 18.90 -22.00
CA GLU A 136 -5.46 19.99 -22.99
C GLU A 136 -6.66 20.03 -23.95
N MET A 137 -7.15 18.87 -24.37
CA MET A 137 -8.15 18.80 -25.43
C MET A 137 -9.60 18.97 -24.93
N LEU A 138 -9.94 18.43 -23.76
CA LEU A 138 -11.31 18.49 -23.25
C LEU A 138 -11.83 19.92 -23.03
N PRO A 139 -11.05 20.86 -22.46
CA PRO A 139 -11.47 22.26 -22.33
C PRO A 139 -11.70 22.98 -23.68
N LEU A 140 -11.03 22.51 -24.73
CA LEU A 140 -11.24 23.04 -26.10
C LEU A 140 -12.49 22.47 -26.74
N ALA A 141 -12.80 21.20 -26.45
CA ALA A 141 -13.97 20.48 -27.01
C ALA A 141 -15.28 20.89 -26.32
N ASP A 142 -15.26 21.06 -25.01
CA ASP A 142 -16.45 21.47 -24.23
C ASP A 142 -16.03 22.45 -23.12
N ARG A 143 -16.35 23.72 -23.32
CA ARG A 143 -16.06 24.83 -22.39
C ARG A 143 -17.11 25.00 -21.30
N THR A 144 -18.15 24.19 -21.29
CA THR A 144 -19.25 24.29 -20.30
C THR A 144 -18.89 23.65 -18.98
N LYS A 145 -17.82 22.85 -18.93
CA LYS A 145 -17.35 22.12 -17.75
C LYS A 145 -15.93 22.53 -17.36
N ASN A 146 -15.66 22.41 -16.07
CA ASN A 146 -14.28 22.44 -15.56
C ASN A 146 -13.73 21.00 -15.59
N TRP A 147 -12.87 20.72 -16.54
CA TRP A 147 -12.29 19.39 -16.70
C TRP A 147 -11.12 19.16 -15.74
N GLU A 148 -11.21 18.12 -14.95
CA GLU A 148 -10.18 17.73 -14.00
C GLU A 148 -9.76 16.28 -14.28
N VAL A 149 -8.60 16.11 -14.93
CA VAL A 149 -8.08 14.81 -15.36
C VAL A 149 -6.88 14.44 -14.51
N ILE A 150 -7.02 13.37 -13.73
CA ILE A 150 -6.01 12.86 -12.80
C ILE A 150 -5.40 11.58 -13.39
N ASN A 151 -4.07 11.59 -13.58
CA ASN A 151 -3.34 10.42 -14.05
C ASN A 151 -2.97 9.50 -12.87
N ALA A 152 -3.76 8.49 -12.62
CA ALA A 152 -3.52 7.47 -11.61
C ALA A 152 -2.90 6.19 -12.22
N GLY A 153 -2.17 6.31 -13.31
CA GLY A 153 -1.37 5.24 -13.89
C GLY A 153 -0.18 4.89 -13.01
N GLY A 154 -0.02 3.61 -12.68
CA GLY A 154 1.08 3.10 -11.85
C GLY A 154 2.05 2.24 -12.66
N ILE A 155 3.36 2.52 -12.58
CA ILE A 155 4.37 1.71 -13.25
C ILE A 155 4.27 0.26 -12.77
N SER A 156 4.25 -0.70 -13.70
CA SER A 156 4.12 -2.15 -13.47
C SER A 156 2.78 -2.62 -12.89
N TYR A 157 1.76 -1.75 -12.79
CA TYR A 157 0.46 -2.15 -12.26
C TYR A 157 -0.31 -3.01 -13.28
N ALA A 158 -0.82 -4.15 -12.82
CA ALA A 158 -1.82 -4.95 -13.51
C ALA A 158 -3.21 -4.72 -12.88
N SER A 159 -4.26 -5.33 -13.46
CA SER A 159 -5.66 -5.09 -13.11
C SER A 159 -5.97 -5.26 -11.62
N TYR A 160 -5.34 -6.20 -10.95
CA TYR A 160 -5.56 -6.44 -9.53
C TYR A 160 -5.22 -5.23 -8.66
N ARG A 161 -4.02 -4.65 -8.87
CA ARG A 161 -3.60 -3.43 -8.15
C ARG A 161 -4.36 -2.20 -8.60
N VAL A 162 -4.75 -2.13 -9.88
CA VAL A 162 -5.62 -1.07 -10.41
C VAL A 162 -6.99 -1.10 -9.71
N ALA A 163 -7.58 -2.28 -9.47
CA ALA A 163 -8.82 -2.41 -8.74
C ALA A 163 -8.70 -1.96 -7.27
N TYR A 164 -7.59 -2.29 -6.59
CA TYR A 164 -7.32 -1.78 -5.24
C TYR A 164 -7.15 -0.26 -5.20
N LEU A 165 -6.45 0.29 -6.19
CA LEU A 165 -6.30 1.74 -6.31
C LEU A 165 -7.66 2.41 -6.51
N MET A 166 -8.52 1.82 -7.32
CA MET A 166 -9.85 2.34 -7.58
C MET A 166 -10.73 2.37 -6.32
N GLU A 167 -10.54 1.46 -5.34
CA GLU A 167 -11.22 1.50 -4.03
C GLU A 167 -10.92 2.79 -3.23
N GLU A 168 -9.73 3.35 -3.39
CA GLU A 168 -9.41 4.65 -2.83
C GLU A 168 -10.09 5.76 -3.63
N LEU A 169 -9.97 5.71 -4.98
CA LEU A 169 -10.35 6.80 -5.85
C LEU A 169 -11.87 7.06 -5.89
N VAL A 170 -12.71 6.07 -5.60
CA VAL A 170 -14.17 6.25 -5.48
C VAL A 170 -14.54 7.27 -4.39
N ASN A 171 -13.68 7.50 -3.40
CA ASN A 171 -13.90 8.48 -2.34
C ASN A 171 -13.66 9.94 -2.77
N TYR A 172 -13.15 10.18 -3.99
CA TYR A 172 -12.77 11.50 -4.47
C TYR A 172 -13.76 12.07 -5.50
N GLN A 173 -15.03 11.67 -5.43
CA GLN A 173 -16.12 12.19 -6.28
C GLN A 173 -15.83 12.06 -7.78
N PRO A 174 -15.46 10.89 -8.30
CA PRO A 174 -15.23 10.68 -9.73
C PRO A 174 -16.51 10.81 -10.53
N ASP A 175 -16.44 11.35 -11.76
CA ASP A 175 -17.48 11.28 -12.77
C ASP A 175 -17.19 10.18 -13.80
N LEU A 176 -15.89 9.95 -14.08
CA LEU A 176 -15.47 8.97 -15.09
C LEU A 176 -14.17 8.30 -14.68
N PHE A 177 -14.12 6.99 -14.84
CA PHE A 177 -12.89 6.20 -14.84
C PHE A 177 -12.53 5.77 -16.26
N ILE A 178 -11.29 6.01 -16.67
CA ILE A 178 -10.71 5.48 -17.92
C ILE A 178 -9.67 4.44 -17.53
N ILE A 179 -9.94 3.18 -17.85
CA ILE A 179 -9.11 2.03 -17.46
C ILE A 179 -8.34 1.51 -18.67
N TYR A 180 -7.01 1.65 -18.64
CA TYR A 180 -6.13 1.14 -19.68
C TYR A 180 -5.14 0.14 -19.05
N THR A 181 -5.60 -1.11 -18.86
CA THR A 181 -4.85 -2.21 -18.24
C THR A 181 -4.94 -3.48 -19.09
N GLY A 182 -4.07 -4.45 -18.82
CA GLY A 182 -3.98 -5.72 -19.56
C GLY A 182 -2.56 -6.10 -19.98
N HIS A 183 -1.64 -5.13 -20.02
CA HIS A 183 -0.25 -5.37 -20.46
C HIS A 183 0.58 -6.15 -19.44
N ASN A 184 0.30 -6.00 -18.14
CA ASN A 184 1.12 -6.52 -17.05
C ASN A 184 0.57 -7.79 -16.39
N GLU A 185 -0.56 -8.32 -16.82
CA GLU A 185 -1.27 -9.42 -16.13
C GLU A 185 -0.38 -10.66 -15.95
N PHE A 186 0.32 -11.08 -17.00
CA PHE A 186 1.20 -12.24 -16.98
C PHE A 186 2.51 -11.98 -16.24
N LEU A 187 3.02 -10.75 -16.28
CA LEU A 187 4.25 -10.36 -15.60
C LEU A 187 4.01 -10.21 -14.10
N GLU A 188 2.90 -9.61 -13.71
CA GLU A 188 2.54 -9.42 -12.30
C GLU A 188 2.38 -10.75 -11.59
N GLU A 189 1.70 -11.74 -12.18
CA GLU A 189 1.52 -13.06 -11.60
C GLU A 189 2.87 -13.72 -11.29
N ARG A 190 3.85 -13.59 -12.19
CA ARG A 190 5.17 -14.20 -12.03
C ARG A 190 6.06 -13.46 -11.04
N THR A 191 5.99 -12.13 -11.01
CA THR A 191 6.88 -11.28 -10.24
C THR A 191 6.41 -11.10 -8.80
N TYR A 192 5.10 -10.89 -8.60
CA TYR A 192 4.54 -10.51 -7.31
C TYR A 192 3.72 -11.61 -6.64
N ARG A 193 3.78 -12.85 -7.12
CA ARG A 193 3.03 -13.98 -6.58
C ARG A 193 3.23 -14.12 -5.07
N GLN A 194 4.46 -14.03 -4.59
CA GLN A 194 4.78 -14.15 -3.16
C GLN A 194 4.10 -13.06 -2.33
N ILE A 195 4.08 -11.81 -2.81
CA ILE A 195 3.41 -10.68 -2.11
C ILE A 195 1.90 -10.85 -2.16
N ARG A 196 1.36 -11.27 -3.29
CA ARG A 196 -0.08 -11.48 -3.47
C ARG A 196 -0.61 -12.61 -2.59
N ASP A 197 0.16 -13.67 -2.40
CA ASP A 197 -0.21 -14.83 -1.60
C ASP A 197 -0.15 -14.54 -0.08
N ILE A 198 0.41 -13.40 0.36
CA ILE A 198 0.33 -12.95 1.76
C ILE A 198 -1.14 -12.59 2.08
N PRO A 199 -1.72 -13.13 3.16
CA PRO A 199 -3.08 -12.81 3.55
C PRO A 199 -3.31 -11.30 3.73
N PRO A 200 -4.46 -10.74 3.30
CA PRO A 200 -4.75 -9.30 3.40
C PRO A 200 -4.61 -8.74 4.83
N VAL A 201 -5.00 -9.53 5.83
CA VAL A 201 -4.87 -9.14 7.26
C VAL A 201 -3.40 -8.92 7.63
N ILE A 202 -2.50 -9.80 7.20
CA ILE A 202 -1.06 -9.66 7.46
C ILE A 202 -0.53 -8.42 6.75
N ARG A 203 -0.87 -8.22 5.47
CA ARG A 203 -0.46 -7.03 4.71
C ARG A 203 -0.90 -5.74 5.40
N SER A 204 -2.17 -5.68 5.82
CA SER A 204 -2.73 -4.51 6.51
C SER A 204 -2.05 -4.28 7.86
N THR A 205 -1.76 -5.34 8.63
CA THR A 205 -1.08 -5.23 9.92
C THR A 205 0.35 -4.74 9.76
N VAL A 206 1.12 -5.32 8.84
CA VAL A 206 2.51 -4.90 8.58
C VAL A 206 2.54 -3.46 8.04
N SER A 207 1.62 -3.06 7.16
CA SER A 207 1.51 -1.68 6.69
C SER A 207 1.18 -0.70 7.83
N LEU A 208 0.38 -1.12 8.81
CA LEU A 208 0.09 -0.32 10.00
C LEU A 208 1.35 -0.14 10.87
N LEU A 209 2.08 -1.23 11.11
CA LEU A 209 3.35 -1.19 11.86
C LEU A 209 4.41 -0.34 11.16
N ALA A 210 4.50 -0.40 9.84
CA ALA A 210 5.42 0.40 9.02
C ALA A 210 5.16 1.92 9.09
N ARG A 211 4.02 2.36 9.67
CA ARG A 211 3.76 3.77 10.01
C ARG A 211 4.51 4.23 11.23
N THR A 212 5.09 3.34 12.02
CA THR A 212 5.82 3.67 13.23
C THR A 212 7.31 3.83 12.98
N ARG A 213 7.96 4.69 13.74
CA ARG A 213 9.42 4.87 13.73
C ARG A 213 10.13 3.68 14.35
N THR A 214 9.48 3.06 15.33
CA THR A 214 9.94 1.83 15.97
C THR A 214 10.17 0.72 14.95
N TRP A 215 9.23 0.53 14.02
CA TRP A 215 9.39 -0.42 12.91
C TRP A 215 10.62 -0.08 12.05
N SER A 216 10.78 1.19 11.68
CA SER A 216 11.93 1.65 10.88
C SER A 216 13.26 1.41 11.57
N ALA A 217 13.35 1.71 12.86
CA ALA A 217 14.55 1.46 13.64
C ALA A 217 14.87 -0.03 13.77
N MET A 218 13.83 -0.85 13.97
CA MET A 218 13.97 -2.31 14.05
C MET A 218 14.44 -2.90 12.71
N THR A 219 13.83 -2.52 11.60
CA THR A 219 14.23 -3.01 10.28
C THR A 219 15.65 -2.57 9.91
N ALA A 220 16.02 -1.31 10.21
CA ALA A 220 17.39 -0.83 10.02
C ALA A 220 18.42 -1.62 10.87
N ALA A 221 18.10 -1.92 12.12
CA ALA A 221 18.93 -2.75 12.97
C ALA A 221 19.06 -4.19 12.44
N MET A 222 17.98 -4.79 11.96
CA MET A 222 18.01 -6.13 11.35
C MET A 222 18.83 -6.15 10.05
N GLN A 223 18.77 -5.09 9.26
CA GLN A 223 19.61 -4.93 8.05
C GLN A 223 21.09 -4.82 8.42
N SER A 224 21.44 -4.01 9.44
CA SER A 224 22.83 -3.87 9.89
C SER A 224 23.42 -5.17 10.44
N LEU A 225 22.57 -6.06 10.94
CA LEU A 225 22.96 -7.40 11.42
C LEU A 225 22.96 -8.48 10.31
N GLY A 226 22.64 -8.10 9.06
CA GLY A 226 22.56 -9.04 7.94
C GLY A 226 21.39 -10.05 8.01
N ILE A 227 20.44 -9.84 8.94
CA ILE A 227 19.26 -10.71 9.13
C ILE A 227 18.18 -10.39 8.09
N TYR A 228 18.12 -9.14 7.64
CA TYR A 228 17.17 -8.67 6.64
C TYR A 228 17.92 -8.23 5.39
N PRO A 229 17.49 -8.65 4.18
CA PRO A 229 18.16 -8.21 2.96
C PRO A 229 18.11 -6.69 2.88
N GLU A 230 19.26 -6.11 2.59
CA GLU A 230 19.33 -4.69 2.28
C GLU A 230 18.45 -4.46 1.03
N ALA A 231 17.43 -3.60 1.16
CA ALA A 231 16.74 -3.14 -0.03
C ALA A 231 17.81 -2.46 -0.89
N GLU A 232 18.03 -2.99 -2.12
CA GLU A 232 18.96 -2.35 -3.06
C GLU A 232 18.54 -0.88 -3.14
N LYS A 233 19.32 -0.02 -2.53
CA LYS A 233 19.24 1.42 -2.73
C LYS A 233 19.71 1.65 -4.17
N GLU A 234 18.79 1.51 -5.11
CA GLU A 234 19.03 2.03 -6.44
C GLU A 234 19.36 3.52 -6.28
N ASP A 235 20.51 3.90 -6.82
CA ASP A 235 20.96 5.30 -6.93
C ASP A 235 19.83 6.12 -7.57
N ARG A 236 19.04 6.80 -6.72
CA ARG A 236 17.84 7.55 -7.12
C ARG A 236 18.17 8.91 -7.76
N GLU A 237 19.45 9.17 -8.01
CA GLU A 237 19.91 10.41 -8.68
C GLU A 237 19.85 10.32 -10.20
N ASN A 238 19.62 9.15 -10.78
CA ASN A 238 19.48 9.03 -12.24
C ASN A 238 18.03 9.30 -12.64
N LEU A 239 17.88 10.34 -13.44
CA LEU A 239 16.69 10.83 -14.13
C LEU A 239 15.48 9.89 -14.11
N ALA A 240 14.30 10.45 -13.80
CA ALA A 240 12.98 9.85 -13.76
C ALA A 240 12.55 9.02 -15.01
N LEU A 241 13.41 8.89 -16.00
CA LEU A 241 13.21 8.13 -17.23
C LEU A 241 13.50 6.63 -17.07
N GLU A 242 14.27 6.22 -16.06
CA GLU A 242 14.70 4.82 -15.89
C GLU A 242 14.42 4.28 -14.48
N VAL A 243 13.17 4.33 -14.05
CA VAL A 243 12.77 3.53 -12.88
C VAL A 243 12.82 2.07 -13.29
N VAL A 244 13.89 1.37 -12.94
CA VAL A 244 14.01 -0.08 -13.08
C VAL A 244 13.06 -0.70 -12.05
N THR A 245 11.95 -1.21 -12.51
CA THR A 245 10.99 -1.92 -11.64
C THR A 245 11.40 -3.37 -11.47
N ILE A 246 10.83 -4.05 -10.45
CA ILE A 246 11.01 -5.50 -10.29
C ILE A 246 10.62 -6.25 -11.58
N LEU A 247 9.64 -5.74 -12.34
CA LEU A 247 9.28 -6.29 -13.66
C LEU A 247 10.38 -6.16 -14.69
N ASP A 248 11.14 -5.08 -14.69
CA ASP A 248 12.25 -4.86 -15.63
C ASP A 248 13.42 -5.83 -15.32
N LYS A 249 13.58 -6.21 -14.04
CA LYS A 249 14.52 -7.25 -13.59
C LYS A 249 13.94 -8.67 -13.70
N SER A 250 12.72 -8.81 -14.25
CA SER A 250 12.04 -10.09 -14.30
C SER A 250 12.78 -11.11 -15.16
N ALA A 251 12.56 -12.35 -14.82
CA ALA A 251 13.19 -13.54 -15.35
C ALA A 251 13.40 -13.52 -16.87
N GLY A 252 14.64 -13.78 -17.30
CA GLY A 252 14.99 -13.84 -18.71
C GLY A 252 14.18 -14.86 -19.51
N LEU A 253 14.34 -14.83 -20.83
CA LEU A 253 13.60 -15.62 -21.85
C LEU A 253 13.36 -17.10 -21.49
N ASN A 254 14.31 -17.72 -20.79
CA ASN A 254 14.24 -19.14 -20.42
C ASN A 254 13.12 -19.48 -19.42
N ARG A 255 12.54 -18.49 -18.73
CA ARG A 255 11.43 -18.70 -17.79
C ARG A 255 10.06 -18.45 -18.38
N TYR A 256 9.97 -17.94 -19.62
CA TYR A 256 8.70 -17.74 -20.32
C TYR A 256 8.43 -18.97 -21.19
N THR A 257 7.81 -19.98 -20.60
CA THR A 257 7.31 -21.16 -21.30
C THR A 257 5.81 -21.07 -21.45
N ARG A 258 5.26 -21.68 -22.49
CA ARG A 258 3.82 -21.77 -22.70
C ARG A 258 3.19 -22.59 -21.56
N ASP A 259 2.21 -22.02 -20.92
CA ASP A 259 1.44 -22.63 -19.84
C ASP A 259 -0.03 -22.22 -20.00
N ASP A 260 -0.79 -23.05 -20.70
CA ASP A 260 -2.20 -22.75 -21.00
C ASP A 260 -3.08 -22.75 -19.75
N PRO A 261 -2.94 -23.66 -18.76
CA PRO A 261 -3.65 -23.58 -17.49
C PRO A 261 -3.36 -22.27 -16.73
N LEU A 262 -2.11 -21.84 -16.69
CA LEU A 262 -1.75 -20.57 -16.05
C LEU A 262 -2.36 -19.39 -16.80
N ARG A 263 -2.31 -19.38 -18.13
CA ARG A 263 -2.97 -18.38 -18.98
C ARG A 263 -4.44 -18.24 -18.63
N ASP A 264 -5.16 -19.34 -18.60
CA ASP A 264 -6.61 -19.35 -18.37
C ASP A 264 -6.94 -18.81 -16.95
N LYS A 265 -6.13 -19.18 -15.96
CA LYS A 265 -6.22 -18.64 -14.60
C LYS A 265 -5.99 -17.14 -14.57
N ILE A 266 -4.99 -16.63 -15.28
CA ILE A 266 -4.68 -15.20 -15.35
C ILE A 266 -5.83 -14.45 -16.03
N LEU A 267 -6.36 -14.95 -17.13
CA LEU A 267 -7.49 -14.33 -17.84
C LEU A 267 -8.76 -14.32 -17.00
N GLN A 268 -9.03 -15.40 -16.26
CA GLN A 268 -10.15 -15.41 -15.30
C GLN A 268 -9.97 -14.38 -14.21
N HIS A 269 -8.77 -14.27 -13.64
CA HIS A 269 -8.46 -13.29 -12.62
C HIS A 269 -8.58 -11.84 -13.15
N TYR A 270 -8.11 -11.60 -14.37
CA TYR A 270 -8.27 -10.33 -15.07
C TYR A 270 -9.75 -9.96 -15.21
N ARG A 271 -10.58 -10.91 -15.66
CA ARG A 271 -12.03 -10.71 -15.78
C ARG A 271 -12.65 -10.31 -14.43
N VAL A 272 -12.36 -11.03 -13.36
CA VAL A 272 -12.86 -10.71 -12.01
C VAL A 272 -12.43 -9.31 -11.57
N SER A 273 -11.20 -8.90 -11.89
CA SER A 273 -10.72 -7.54 -11.58
C SER A 273 -11.51 -6.47 -12.34
N LEU A 274 -11.81 -6.70 -13.63
CA LEU A 274 -12.63 -5.76 -14.43
C LEU A 274 -14.07 -5.69 -13.91
N GLU A 275 -14.69 -6.82 -13.57
CA GLU A 275 -16.03 -6.88 -12.98
C GLU A 275 -16.09 -6.11 -11.65
N ARG A 276 -15.03 -6.23 -10.80
CA ARG A 276 -14.90 -5.46 -9.56
C ARG A 276 -14.82 -3.95 -9.82
N MET A 277 -14.04 -3.52 -10.82
CA MET A 277 -13.94 -2.11 -11.20
C MET A 277 -15.28 -1.55 -11.66
N VAL A 278 -16.07 -2.31 -12.42
CA VAL A 278 -17.43 -1.94 -12.79
C VAL A 278 -18.32 -1.77 -11.56
N GLY A 279 -18.24 -2.70 -10.61
CA GLY A 279 -18.96 -2.60 -9.34
C GLY A 279 -18.60 -1.35 -8.55
N LEU A 280 -17.30 -1.02 -8.46
CA LEU A 280 -16.80 0.18 -7.79
C LEU A 280 -17.28 1.47 -8.46
N ALA A 281 -17.22 1.57 -9.79
CA ALA A 281 -17.72 2.73 -10.51
C ALA A 281 -19.23 2.94 -10.27
N ARG A 282 -20.01 1.87 -10.35
CA ARG A 282 -21.47 1.91 -10.09
C ARG A 282 -21.82 2.32 -8.66
N SER A 283 -20.98 1.96 -7.69
CA SER A 283 -21.24 2.29 -6.28
C SER A 283 -21.22 3.79 -5.98
N VAL A 284 -20.63 4.59 -6.87
CA VAL A 284 -20.51 6.05 -6.75
C VAL A 284 -21.12 6.79 -7.95
N ASP A 285 -21.93 6.11 -8.75
CA ASP A 285 -22.59 6.64 -9.96
C ASP A 285 -21.61 7.23 -10.98
N ALA A 286 -20.38 6.71 -11.03
CA ALA A 286 -19.36 7.11 -11.99
C ALA A 286 -19.47 6.27 -13.27
N GLN A 287 -19.17 6.89 -14.40
CA GLN A 287 -19.00 6.20 -15.67
C GLN A 287 -17.65 5.45 -15.71
N ILE A 288 -17.57 4.43 -16.56
CA ILE A 288 -16.32 3.68 -16.76
C ILE A 288 -16.11 3.38 -18.24
N ILE A 289 -14.90 3.60 -18.73
CA ILE A 289 -14.43 3.25 -20.07
C ILE A 289 -13.26 2.31 -19.94
N PHE A 290 -13.32 1.13 -20.56
CA PHE A 290 -12.19 0.25 -20.74
C PHE A 290 -11.54 0.47 -22.10
N VAL A 291 -10.24 0.74 -22.08
CA VAL A 291 -9.44 0.89 -23.28
C VAL A 291 -8.79 -0.45 -23.61
N THR A 292 -9.00 -0.97 -24.81
CA THR A 292 -8.37 -2.21 -25.26
C THR A 292 -6.85 -2.02 -25.37
N PRO A 293 -6.02 -2.87 -24.76
CA PRO A 293 -4.58 -2.80 -24.87
C PRO A 293 -4.12 -2.88 -26.34
N ALA A 294 -3.42 -1.84 -26.79
CA ALA A 294 -2.85 -1.80 -28.13
C ALA A 294 -1.55 -2.57 -28.18
N SER A 295 -1.32 -3.31 -29.28
CA SER A 295 -0.09 -4.04 -29.54
C SER A 295 0.37 -3.81 -30.98
N ASN A 296 1.64 -3.48 -31.16
CA ASN A 296 2.23 -3.35 -32.49
C ASN A 296 2.80 -4.69 -32.97
N LEU A 297 1.92 -5.58 -33.41
CA LEU A 297 2.33 -6.91 -33.89
C LEU A 297 3.04 -6.89 -35.24
N LYS A 298 2.94 -5.79 -36.00
CA LYS A 298 3.57 -5.66 -37.32
C LYS A 298 5.06 -5.33 -37.24
N ASN A 299 5.43 -4.37 -36.38
CA ASN A 299 6.78 -3.79 -36.35
C ASN A 299 7.55 -4.14 -35.06
N CYS A 300 6.90 -4.80 -34.12
CA CYS A 300 7.48 -5.21 -32.85
C CYS A 300 7.28 -6.71 -32.69
N THR A 301 8.34 -7.49 -32.87
CA THR A 301 8.29 -8.94 -32.69
C THR A 301 7.98 -9.28 -31.24
N PRO A 302 7.24 -10.37 -30.96
CA PRO A 302 7.06 -10.89 -29.61
C PRO A 302 8.43 -11.14 -28.95
N PHE A 303 8.53 -10.84 -27.68
CA PHE A 303 9.73 -11.07 -26.89
C PHE A 303 10.19 -12.54 -26.92
N LYS A 304 9.24 -13.47 -26.93
CA LYS A 304 9.44 -14.90 -27.13
C LYS A 304 8.20 -15.51 -27.77
N SER A 305 8.41 -16.43 -28.69
CA SER A 305 7.36 -17.25 -29.27
C SER A 305 7.68 -18.73 -29.08
N GLU A 306 6.71 -19.52 -28.66
CA GLU A 306 6.78 -21.00 -28.61
C GLU A 306 5.68 -21.56 -29.49
N HIS A 307 6.06 -22.47 -30.38
CA HIS A 307 5.12 -23.17 -31.23
C HIS A 307 4.67 -24.45 -30.54
N THR A 308 3.44 -24.86 -30.77
CA THR A 308 2.99 -26.22 -30.47
C THR A 308 3.68 -27.15 -31.45
N CYS A 309 4.44 -28.12 -30.98
CA CYS A 309 4.92 -29.25 -31.80
C CYS A 309 3.75 -30.15 -32.22
#